data_bd03787ecea28fd7a82d222f910e8a71
#
_entry.id   bd03787ecea28fd7a82d222f910e8a71
#
_cell.length_a   1.000
_cell.length_b   1.000
_cell.length_c   1.000
_cell.angle_alpha   90.00
_cell.angle_beta   90.00
_cell.angle_gamma   90.00
#
_symmetry.space_group_name_H-M   'P 1'
#
loop_
_entity.id
_entity.type
_entity.pdbx_description
1 polymer ?
#
loop_
_entity_poly.entity_id
_entity_poly.type
_entity_poly.pdbx_seq_one_letter_code
_entity_poly.pdbx_strand_id
1 'polypeptide(L)'
;MVSRFAKKLGFRVLSNDWEPYSEQIAMGTVVLNEIPKFENLGGVEKVFDILNNVIPVENYVTKHLCPTNDEKLDHDKDRLFFMRKNGMKIDAMRELISEWVEGDKISQSEFSYLMASFLYSASYVSNTSGVFKGFHRGWGGSNGTAQYRICSNIILKPPILFNNNKENISTREDAGILVNRLTEILGKDPDIIYLDPPYNQHPYGSNYHVLNSIALWDKPDFPEKITRGTKSAIRLDWRTERKSAYNSRPKAAQEFQELIDNISSNFILTSYSTEGNIPLKGMMTILGSKGSLRVVKREYVRYRVSPTRLSPKPRNVEFVVIVDTRDIPESKDNINKIISEIDLIDTEISY
;
A
#
# COMPACT_ATOMS: atom_id res chain seq x y z
N MET A 1 7.88 1.14 1.49
CA MET A 1 9.31 1.09 1.06
C MET A 1 10.11 2.26 1.63
N VAL A 2 9.67 3.49 1.45
CA VAL A 2 10.37 4.72 1.91
C VAL A 2 10.66 4.70 3.40
N SER A 3 9.68 4.38 4.26
CA SER A 3 9.86 4.29 5.73
C SER A 3 10.97 3.31 6.14
N ARG A 4 11.07 2.14 5.50
CA ARG A 4 12.14 1.17 5.76
C ARG A 4 13.51 1.68 5.31
N PHE A 5 13.55 2.42 4.19
CA PHE A 5 14.76 3.04 3.70
C PHE A 5 15.23 4.16 4.63
N ALA A 6 14.35 5.04 5.07
CA ALA A 6 14.66 6.08 6.04
C ALA A 6 15.20 5.47 7.35
N LYS A 7 14.56 4.40 7.85
CA LYS A 7 15.07 3.65 9.01
C LYS A 7 16.48 3.11 8.78
N LYS A 8 16.75 2.51 7.62
CA LYS A 8 18.09 2.00 7.25
C LYS A 8 19.15 3.10 7.22
N LEU A 9 18.75 4.34 6.89
CA LEU A 9 19.61 5.51 6.94
C LEU A 9 19.80 6.07 8.37
N GLY A 10 19.18 5.48 9.38
CA GLY A 10 19.33 5.90 10.77
C GLY A 10 18.33 6.95 11.25
N PHE A 11 17.32 7.32 10.46
CA PHE A 11 16.25 8.22 10.91
C PHE A 11 15.34 7.54 11.92
N ARG A 12 14.88 8.30 12.94
CA ARG A 12 13.69 7.94 13.69
C ARG A 12 12.49 8.11 12.76
N VAL A 13 11.65 7.10 12.61
CA VAL A 13 10.58 7.07 11.62
C VAL A 13 9.22 6.99 12.29
N LEU A 14 8.32 7.90 11.95
CA LEU A 14 6.88 7.72 12.10
C LEU A 14 6.31 7.40 10.73
N SER A 15 5.70 6.22 10.60
CA SER A 15 5.04 5.75 9.38
C SER A 15 3.54 5.80 9.57
N ASN A 16 2.82 6.47 8.67
CA ASN A 16 1.36 6.52 8.70
C ASN A 16 0.78 6.02 7.38
N ASP A 17 -0.29 5.27 7.49
CA ASP A 17 -1.13 4.88 6.35
C ASP A 17 -2.56 4.64 6.86
N TRP A 18 -3.54 4.88 6.03
CA TRP A 18 -4.94 4.65 6.39
C TRP A 18 -5.35 3.18 6.28
N GLU A 19 -4.56 2.38 5.58
CA GLU A 19 -4.90 1.00 5.26
C GLU A 19 -4.37 0.00 6.31
N PRO A 20 -5.23 -0.90 6.85
CA PRO A 20 -4.84 -1.88 7.87
C PRO A 20 -3.66 -2.75 7.47
N TYR A 21 -3.59 -3.20 6.22
CA TYR A 21 -2.49 -4.04 5.76
C TYR A 21 -1.14 -3.29 5.82
N SER A 22 -1.15 -2.01 5.49
CA SER A 22 0.04 -1.16 5.49
C SER A 22 0.53 -0.88 6.90
N GLU A 23 -0.39 -0.62 7.85
CA GLU A 23 -0.07 -0.50 9.27
C GLU A 23 0.63 -1.76 9.78
N GLN A 24 0.08 -2.96 9.52
CA GLN A 24 0.69 -4.20 10.00
C GLN A 24 2.09 -4.44 9.40
N ILE A 25 2.29 -4.11 8.13
CA ILE A 25 3.62 -4.17 7.51
C ILE A 25 4.57 -3.16 8.17
N ALA A 26 4.12 -1.94 8.46
CA ALA A 26 4.95 -0.92 9.12
C ALA A 26 5.28 -1.31 10.56
N MET A 27 4.30 -1.79 11.32
CA MET A 27 4.51 -2.32 12.68
C MET A 27 5.54 -3.44 12.67
N GLY A 28 5.39 -4.43 11.78
CA GLY A 28 6.27 -5.60 11.73
C GLY A 28 7.65 -5.36 11.10
N THR A 29 7.89 -4.23 10.40
CA THR A 29 9.15 -4.00 9.67
C THR A 29 9.82 -2.65 9.89
N VAL A 30 9.06 -1.62 10.30
CA VAL A 30 9.59 -0.28 10.60
C VAL A 30 9.71 -0.06 12.11
N VAL A 31 8.66 -0.38 12.87
CA VAL A 31 8.67 -0.17 14.31
C VAL A 31 9.68 -1.09 14.99
N LEU A 32 9.69 -2.37 14.67
CA LEU A 32 10.56 -3.35 15.30
C LEU A 32 12.03 -3.15 14.90
N ASN A 33 12.91 -3.10 15.88
CA ASN A 33 14.37 -3.08 15.69
C ASN A 33 14.99 -4.48 15.75
N GLU A 34 14.33 -5.41 16.44
CA GLU A 34 14.81 -6.78 16.63
C GLU A 34 13.69 -7.78 16.32
N ILE A 35 14.07 -8.99 15.96
CA ILE A 35 13.13 -10.07 15.72
C ILE A 35 12.49 -10.46 17.06
N PRO A 36 11.15 -10.48 17.14
CA PRO A 36 10.45 -10.93 18.35
C PRO A 36 10.79 -12.38 18.69
N LYS A 37 10.80 -12.71 19.98
CA LYS A 37 11.36 -13.98 20.46
C LYS A 37 10.45 -15.20 20.29
N PHE A 38 9.11 -14.99 20.31
CA PHE A 38 8.10 -16.06 20.26
C PHE A 38 8.32 -17.13 21.36
N GLU A 39 8.61 -16.70 22.58
CA GLU A 39 9.01 -17.60 23.69
C GLU A 39 7.95 -18.67 23.98
N ASN A 40 6.65 -18.28 24.01
CA ASN A 40 5.54 -19.21 24.27
C ASN A 40 5.33 -20.26 23.16
N LEU A 41 5.90 -20.05 21.99
CA LEU A 41 5.78 -20.95 20.84
C LEU A 41 7.08 -21.65 20.47
N GLY A 42 8.15 -21.42 21.25
CA GLY A 42 9.44 -22.08 21.09
C GLY A 42 10.37 -21.47 20.05
N GLY A 43 10.18 -20.18 19.75
CA GLY A 43 11.07 -19.39 18.90
C GLY A 43 10.57 -19.15 17.49
N VAL A 44 11.16 -18.14 16.83
CA VAL A 44 10.73 -17.66 15.51
C VAL A 44 10.77 -18.74 14.43
N GLU A 45 11.83 -19.54 14.38
CA GLU A 45 11.99 -20.61 13.38
C GLU A 45 10.86 -21.64 13.47
N LYS A 46 10.56 -22.07 14.70
CA LYS A 46 9.48 -23.04 14.95
C LYS A 46 8.10 -22.47 14.57
N VAL A 47 7.86 -21.20 14.83
CA VAL A 47 6.60 -20.53 14.47
C VAL A 47 6.42 -20.51 12.96
N PHE A 48 7.46 -20.13 12.19
CA PHE A 48 7.39 -20.14 10.73
C PHE A 48 7.26 -21.56 10.17
N ASP A 49 7.92 -22.55 10.81
CA ASP A 49 7.77 -23.95 10.43
C ASP A 49 6.34 -24.45 10.65
N ILE A 50 5.75 -24.17 11.82
CA ILE A 50 4.34 -24.52 12.11
C ILE A 50 3.41 -23.89 11.07
N LEU A 51 3.51 -22.57 10.80
CA LEU A 51 2.66 -21.88 9.84
C LEU A 51 2.83 -22.43 8.42
N ASN A 52 4.04 -22.74 7.99
CA ASN A 52 4.30 -23.27 6.66
C ASN A 52 3.79 -24.71 6.48
N ASN A 53 3.65 -25.47 7.57
CA ASN A 53 3.22 -26.87 7.57
C ASN A 53 1.79 -27.07 8.10
N VAL A 54 1.00 -25.99 8.25
CA VAL A 54 -0.43 -26.11 8.63
C VAL A 54 -1.20 -27.03 7.68
N ILE A 55 -2.12 -27.80 8.24
CA ILE A 55 -3.08 -28.58 7.43
C ILE A 55 -4.04 -27.59 6.78
N PRO A 56 -4.17 -27.58 5.44
CA PRO A 56 -5.05 -26.66 4.75
C PRO A 56 -6.53 -26.88 5.15
N VAL A 57 -7.27 -25.80 5.37
CA VAL A 57 -8.71 -25.85 5.69
C VAL A 57 -9.50 -24.93 4.77
N GLU A 58 -10.75 -25.31 4.48
CA GLU A 58 -11.67 -24.44 3.74
C GLU A 58 -12.39 -23.51 4.71
N ASN A 59 -12.12 -22.21 4.59
CA ASN A 59 -12.84 -21.20 5.35
C ASN A 59 -13.09 -19.96 4.47
N TYR A 60 -12.97 -18.77 5.01
CA TYR A 60 -13.37 -17.51 4.43
C TYR A 60 -12.66 -17.20 3.08
N VAL A 61 -11.34 -17.25 3.03
CA VAL A 61 -10.58 -16.94 1.81
C VAL A 61 -10.87 -17.97 0.72
N THR A 62 -10.90 -19.23 1.07
CA THR A 62 -11.22 -20.31 0.12
C THR A 62 -12.60 -20.15 -0.47
N LYS A 63 -13.62 -19.84 0.36
CA LYS A 63 -15.01 -19.71 -0.09
C LYS A 63 -15.26 -18.47 -0.93
N HIS A 64 -14.63 -17.34 -0.60
CA HIS A 64 -14.98 -16.05 -1.19
C HIS A 64 -13.96 -15.51 -2.20
N LEU A 65 -12.71 -15.96 -2.15
CA LEU A 65 -11.62 -15.39 -2.94
C LEU A 65 -10.90 -16.40 -3.85
N CYS A 66 -11.35 -17.67 -3.83
CA CYS A 66 -10.83 -18.74 -4.68
C CYS A 66 -11.94 -19.33 -5.53
N PRO A 67 -11.61 -20.01 -6.66
CA PRO A 67 -12.59 -20.80 -7.39
C PRO A 67 -12.95 -22.06 -6.64
N THR A 68 -14.09 -22.62 -6.99
CA THR A 68 -14.53 -23.93 -6.50
C THR A 68 -13.61 -25.05 -6.98
N ASN A 69 -13.07 -24.91 -8.20
CA ASN A 69 -12.13 -25.83 -8.80
C ASN A 69 -11.10 -25.06 -9.64
N ASP A 70 -9.82 -25.24 -9.37
CA ASP A 70 -8.72 -24.52 -10.04
C ASP A 70 -8.58 -24.87 -11.55
N GLU A 71 -9.11 -26.03 -11.99
CA GLU A 71 -9.06 -26.48 -13.38
C GLU A 71 -10.35 -26.18 -14.16
N LYS A 72 -11.48 -26.05 -13.46
CA LYS A 72 -12.80 -25.79 -14.05
C LYS A 72 -13.39 -24.50 -13.46
N LEU A 73 -13.06 -23.37 -14.06
CA LEU A 73 -13.42 -22.04 -13.57
C LEU A 73 -14.84 -21.63 -14.00
N ASP A 74 -15.67 -21.21 -13.06
CA ASP A 74 -16.95 -20.54 -13.30
C ASP A 74 -16.76 -19.02 -13.22
N HIS A 75 -16.62 -18.37 -14.37
CA HIS A 75 -16.34 -16.92 -14.44
C HIS A 75 -17.48 -16.01 -13.97
N ASP A 76 -18.65 -16.55 -13.71
CA ASP A 76 -19.82 -15.81 -13.21
C ASP A 76 -19.93 -15.89 -11.67
N LYS A 77 -19.25 -16.85 -11.05
CA LYS A 77 -19.30 -17.07 -9.60
C LYS A 77 -17.94 -17.03 -8.92
N ASP A 78 -16.90 -17.56 -9.58
CA ASP A 78 -15.60 -17.74 -8.98
C ASP A 78 -14.80 -16.43 -8.95
N ARG A 79 -14.27 -16.07 -7.79
CA ARG A 79 -13.20 -15.07 -7.65
C ARG A 79 -11.87 -15.77 -7.74
N LEU A 80 -10.99 -15.27 -8.58
CA LEU A 80 -9.71 -15.90 -8.87
C LEU A 80 -8.55 -15.13 -8.22
N PHE A 81 -8.72 -14.67 -6.99
CA PHE A 81 -7.62 -13.96 -6.29
C PHE A 81 -6.49 -14.90 -5.90
N PHE A 82 -6.81 -16.14 -5.54
CA PHE A 82 -5.84 -17.18 -5.19
C PHE A 82 -6.24 -18.51 -5.78
N MET A 83 -5.26 -19.37 -6.06
CA MET A 83 -5.54 -20.79 -6.24
C MET A 83 -6.11 -21.37 -4.95
N ARG A 84 -7.03 -22.32 -5.07
CA ARG A 84 -7.72 -22.95 -3.93
C ARG A 84 -6.76 -23.51 -2.88
N LYS A 85 -5.67 -24.16 -3.32
CA LYS A 85 -4.64 -24.67 -2.41
C LYS A 85 -4.00 -23.59 -1.54
N ASN A 86 -3.80 -22.39 -2.10
CA ASN A 86 -3.25 -21.24 -1.36
C ASN A 86 -4.31 -20.59 -0.47
N GLY A 87 -5.56 -20.50 -0.94
CA GLY A 87 -6.67 -20.04 -0.12
C GLY A 87 -6.87 -20.85 1.14
N MET A 88 -6.85 -22.18 1.02
CA MET A 88 -6.95 -23.10 2.16
C MET A 88 -5.78 -22.95 3.16
N LYS A 89 -4.58 -22.71 2.66
CA LYS A 89 -3.43 -22.42 3.53
C LYS A 89 -3.53 -21.05 4.20
N ILE A 90 -3.99 -20.02 3.48
CA ILE A 90 -4.22 -18.68 4.03
C ILE A 90 -5.26 -18.77 5.16
N ASP A 91 -6.36 -19.49 4.94
CA ASP A 91 -7.37 -19.72 5.97
C ASP A 91 -6.79 -20.39 7.21
N ALA A 92 -6.08 -21.52 7.03
CA ALA A 92 -5.49 -22.26 8.14
C ALA A 92 -4.46 -21.44 8.94
N MET A 93 -3.56 -20.75 8.24
CA MET A 93 -2.56 -19.89 8.88
C MET A 93 -3.21 -18.75 9.68
N ARG A 94 -4.22 -18.11 9.10
CA ARG A 94 -4.85 -16.93 9.72
C ARG A 94 -5.71 -17.32 10.92
N GLU A 95 -6.43 -18.45 10.88
CA GLU A 95 -7.14 -18.97 12.04
C GLU A 95 -6.16 -19.31 13.17
N LEU A 96 -5.06 -20.02 12.86
CA LEU A 96 -4.06 -20.37 13.87
C LEU A 96 -3.42 -19.14 14.51
N ILE A 97 -3.13 -18.10 13.71
CA ILE A 97 -2.62 -16.81 14.25
C ILE A 97 -3.68 -16.17 15.16
N SER A 98 -4.98 -16.21 14.80
CA SER A 98 -6.06 -15.71 15.64
C SER A 98 -6.12 -16.47 16.97
N GLU A 99 -6.06 -17.79 16.95
CA GLU A 99 -6.02 -18.62 18.16
C GLU A 99 -4.83 -18.29 19.07
N TRP A 100 -3.68 -17.94 18.47
CA TRP A 100 -2.51 -17.53 19.25
C TRP A 100 -2.71 -16.16 19.90
N VAL A 101 -3.38 -15.23 19.23
CA VAL A 101 -3.73 -13.91 19.78
C VAL A 101 -4.76 -14.05 20.90
N GLU A 102 -5.87 -14.78 20.65
CA GLU A 102 -6.95 -14.99 21.60
C GLU A 102 -6.49 -15.76 22.85
N GLY A 103 -5.52 -16.64 22.69
CA GLY A 103 -4.93 -17.40 23.79
C GLY A 103 -3.70 -16.74 24.44
N ASP A 104 -3.44 -15.46 24.18
CA ASP A 104 -2.28 -14.70 24.69
C ASP A 104 -0.92 -15.40 24.46
N LYS A 105 -0.82 -16.23 23.40
CA LYS A 105 0.41 -16.95 23.04
C LYS A 105 1.42 -16.10 22.31
N ILE A 106 0.97 -15.03 21.68
CA ILE A 106 1.80 -14.06 20.98
C ILE A 106 1.45 -12.62 21.36
N SER A 107 2.48 -11.79 21.49
CA SER A 107 2.35 -10.35 21.70
C SER A 107 1.93 -9.61 20.43
N GLN A 108 1.52 -8.34 20.56
CA GLN A 108 1.22 -7.48 19.41
C GLN A 108 2.42 -7.33 18.45
N SER A 109 3.65 -7.27 18.98
CA SER A 109 4.87 -7.19 18.17
C SER A 109 5.10 -8.47 17.36
N GLU A 110 4.88 -9.63 17.97
CA GLU A 110 4.96 -10.93 17.31
C GLU A 110 3.87 -11.09 16.26
N PHE A 111 2.65 -10.69 16.58
CA PHE A 111 1.54 -10.66 15.61
C PHE A 111 1.90 -9.82 14.38
N SER A 112 2.34 -8.57 14.57
CA SER A 112 2.65 -7.66 13.46
C SER A 112 3.83 -8.16 12.64
N TYR A 113 4.83 -8.80 13.26
CA TYR A 113 5.95 -9.43 12.56
C TYR A 113 5.50 -10.57 11.65
N LEU A 114 4.60 -11.44 12.15
CA LEU A 114 3.99 -12.51 11.34
C LEU A 114 3.14 -11.93 10.22
N MET A 115 2.30 -10.94 10.52
CA MET A 115 1.43 -10.33 9.52
C MET A 115 2.21 -9.63 8.40
N ALA A 116 3.35 -9.01 8.68
CA ALA A 116 4.20 -8.42 7.64
C ALA A 116 4.70 -9.48 6.64
N SER A 117 5.11 -10.65 7.11
CA SER A 117 5.46 -11.79 6.25
C SER A 117 4.26 -12.35 5.50
N PHE A 118 3.16 -12.53 6.20
CA PHE A 118 1.95 -13.14 5.67
C PHE A 118 1.35 -12.32 4.53
N LEU A 119 1.15 -11.02 4.75
CA LEU A 119 0.60 -10.11 3.75
C LEU A 119 1.47 -10.04 2.48
N TYR A 120 2.80 -10.03 2.66
CA TYR A 120 3.72 -10.09 1.53
C TYR A 120 3.58 -11.40 0.75
N SER A 121 3.56 -12.53 1.46
CA SER A 121 3.47 -13.86 0.84
C SER A 121 2.11 -14.07 0.15
N ALA A 122 1.01 -13.62 0.75
CA ALA A 122 -0.31 -13.63 0.13
C ALA A 122 -0.35 -12.76 -1.14
N SER A 123 0.22 -11.55 -1.08
CA SER A 123 0.34 -10.70 -2.25
C SER A 123 1.16 -11.36 -3.36
N TYR A 124 2.26 -12.02 -3.01
CA TYR A 124 3.14 -12.69 -3.98
C TYR A 124 2.42 -13.80 -4.76
N VAL A 125 1.63 -14.64 -4.11
CA VAL A 125 0.90 -15.74 -4.79
C VAL A 125 -0.46 -15.33 -5.35
N SER A 126 -0.84 -14.05 -5.26
CA SER A 126 -2.12 -13.57 -5.75
C SER A 126 -2.18 -13.53 -7.28
N ASN A 127 -3.34 -13.85 -7.85
CA ASN A 127 -3.61 -13.78 -9.28
C ASN A 127 -4.06 -12.37 -9.70
N THR A 128 -3.24 -11.40 -9.32
CA THR A 128 -3.50 -9.98 -9.58
C THR A 128 -2.27 -9.32 -10.19
N SER A 129 -2.47 -8.13 -10.71
CA SER A 129 -1.40 -7.28 -11.19
C SER A 129 -0.79 -6.36 -10.10
N GLY A 130 -0.89 -6.77 -8.83
CA GLY A 130 -0.45 -5.99 -7.66
C GLY A 130 -1.55 -5.12 -7.04
N VAL A 131 -2.73 -5.05 -7.68
CA VAL A 131 -3.91 -4.34 -7.20
C VAL A 131 -5.08 -5.32 -7.13
N PHE A 132 -5.74 -5.43 -5.98
CA PHE A 132 -6.80 -6.41 -5.72
C PHE A 132 -8.20 -5.92 -6.09
N LYS A 133 -8.34 -4.87 -6.87
CA LYS A 133 -9.62 -4.41 -7.41
C LYS A 133 -10.26 -5.43 -8.37
N GLY A 134 -9.47 -6.33 -8.89
CA GLY A 134 -9.85 -7.43 -9.76
C GLY A 134 -8.74 -8.48 -9.83
N PHE A 135 -8.99 -9.54 -10.55
CA PHE A 135 -8.08 -10.66 -10.77
C PHE A 135 -7.98 -10.98 -12.26
N HIS A 136 -6.95 -11.71 -12.66
CA HIS A 136 -6.80 -12.18 -14.04
C HIS A 136 -7.84 -13.26 -14.37
N ARG A 137 -8.29 -13.29 -15.63
CA ARG A 137 -9.20 -14.31 -16.15
C ARG A 137 -8.46 -15.61 -16.46
N GLY A 138 -8.13 -16.39 -15.53
CA GLY A 138 -7.23 -17.53 -15.64
C GLY A 138 -5.94 -17.24 -14.91
N TRP A 139 -5.10 -18.24 -14.75
CA TRP A 139 -3.90 -18.14 -13.94
C TRP A 139 -2.78 -17.41 -14.68
N GLY A 140 -2.45 -16.21 -14.22
CA GLY A 140 -1.41 -15.37 -14.81
C GLY A 140 -1.85 -14.49 -15.99
N GLY A 141 -3.15 -14.33 -16.21
CA GLY A 141 -3.69 -13.56 -17.32
C GLY A 141 -3.51 -14.22 -18.69
N SER A 142 -3.82 -13.48 -19.76
CA SER A 142 -3.76 -14.00 -21.15
C SER A 142 -2.36 -14.47 -21.58
N ASN A 143 -1.32 -13.92 -20.99
CA ASN A 143 0.08 -14.21 -21.36
C ASN A 143 0.78 -15.15 -20.35
N GLY A 144 0.12 -15.59 -19.29
CA GLY A 144 0.72 -16.43 -18.25
C GLY A 144 1.92 -15.82 -17.53
N THR A 145 2.14 -14.50 -17.62
CA THR A 145 3.39 -13.84 -17.26
C THR A 145 3.81 -14.04 -15.80
N ALA A 146 2.84 -14.20 -14.90
CA ALA A 146 3.10 -14.38 -13.48
C ALA A 146 2.70 -15.79 -12.98
N GLN A 147 2.43 -16.72 -13.88
CA GLN A 147 1.89 -18.03 -13.55
C GLN A 147 2.78 -18.81 -12.59
N TYR A 148 4.10 -18.74 -12.75
CA TYR A 148 5.06 -19.41 -11.89
C TYR A 148 4.90 -19.04 -10.41
N ARG A 149 4.62 -17.77 -10.07
CA ARG A 149 4.40 -17.35 -8.68
C ARG A 149 2.98 -17.64 -8.19
N ILE A 150 1.97 -17.43 -9.06
CA ILE A 150 0.56 -17.66 -8.73
C ILE A 150 0.31 -19.14 -8.41
N CYS A 151 0.90 -20.04 -9.21
CA CYS A 151 0.78 -21.48 -9.04
C CYS A 151 1.73 -22.06 -7.97
N SER A 152 2.66 -21.25 -7.44
CA SER A 152 3.51 -21.71 -6.33
C SER A 152 2.74 -21.87 -5.03
N ASN A 153 3.30 -22.58 -4.07
CA ASN A 153 2.73 -22.64 -2.72
C ASN A 153 3.07 -21.38 -1.95
N ILE A 154 2.12 -20.87 -1.18
CA ILE A 154 2.39 -19.81 -0.22
C ILE A 154 3.37 -20.32 0.85
N ILE A 155 4.43 -19.55 1.06
CA ILE A 155 5.48 -19.84 2.07
C ILE A 155 5.79 -18.52 2.77
N LEU A 156 5.70 -18.53 4.10
CA LEU A 156 6.08 -17.40 4.93
C LEU A 156 7.59 -17.44 5.18
N LYS A 157 8.23 -16.26 5.10
CA LYS A 157 9.66 -16.09 5.44
C LYS A 157 9.81 -14.97 6.45
N PRO A 158 10.68 -15.10 7.45
CA PRO A 158 10.95 -14.03 8.40
C PRO A 158 11.32 -12.73 7.68
N PRO A 159 10.65 -11.59 7.99
CA PRO A 159 11.02 -10.30 7.44
C PRO A 159 12.43 -9.87 7.88
N ILE A 160 13.17 -9.26 6.99
CA ILE A 160 14.46 -8.66 7.33
C ILE A 160 14.20 -7.33 8.03
N LEU A 161 14.74 -7.17 9.23
CA LEU A 161 14.68 -5.95 10.01
C LEU A 161 15.97 -5.13 9.88
N PHE A 162 15.84 -3.81 9.99
CA PHE A 162 16.94 -2.89 10.20
C PHE A 162 16.85 -2.36 11.63
N ASN A 163 17.94 -2.42 12.36
CA ASN A 163 18.04 -1.79 13.67
C ASN A 163 18.68 -0.41 13.52
N ASN A 164 17.99 0.64 13.96
CA ASN A 164 18.51 2.01 13.99
C ASN A 164 18.64 2.55 15.43
N ASN A 165 18.39 1.72 16.43
CA ASN A 165 18.39 2.10 17.86
C ASN A 165 17.48 3.30 18.18
N LYS A 166 16.40 3.49 17.41
CA LYS A 166 15.41 4.55 17.59
C LYS A 166 14.05 3.95 17.91
N GLU A 167 13.26 4.68 18.68
CA GLU A 167 11.85 4.38 18.88
C GLU A 167 11.06 4.82 17.64
N ASN A 168 10.82 3.87 16.72
CA ASN A 168 10.02 4.10 15.53
C ASN A 168 8.55 3.88 15.83
N ILE A 169 7.67 4.58 15.12
CA ILE A 169 6.23 4.61 15.37
C ILE A 169 5.47 4.27 14.08
N SER A 170 4.35 3.60 14.21
CA SER A 170 3.36 3.43 13.13
C SER A 170 2.00 3.89 13.62
N THR A 171 1.30 4.66 12.78
CA THR A 171 -0.07 5.13 13.02
C THR A 171 -0.96 4.72 11.86
N ARG A 172 -2.28 4.66 12.12
CA ARG A 172 -3.29 4.38 11.11
C ARG A 172 -4.40 5.41 11.22
N GLU A 173 -4.18 6.55 10.64
CA GLU A 173 -5.15 7.64 10.68
C GLU A 173 -5.07 8.51 9.42
N ASP A 174 -6.05 9.37 9.24
CA ASP A 174 -6.04 10.37 8.17
C ASP A 174 -4.84 11.32 8.34
N ALA A 175 -4.15 11.62 7.24
CA ALA A 175 -2.94 12.45 7.27
C ALA A 175 -3.22 13.89 7.72
N GLY A 176 -4.40 14.44 7.38
CA GLY A 176 -4.81 15.78 7.81
C GLY A 176 -5.08 15.84 9.32
N ILE A 177 -5.52 14.74 9.94
CA ILE A 177 -5.66 14.64 11.39
C ILE A 177 -4.30 14.48 12.04
N LEU A 178 -3.47 13.57 11.52
CA LEU A 178 -2.15 13.26 12.09
C LEU A 178 -1.24 14.49 12.12
N VAL A 179 -1.21 15.28 11.06
CA VAL A 179 -0.29 16.41 10.93
C VAL A 179 -0.41 17.40 12.10
N ASN A 180 -1.62 17.58 12.64
CA ASN A 180 -1.89 18.45 13.79
C ASN A 180 -1.38 17.90 15.13
N ARG A 181 -0.96 16.64 15.18
CA ARG A 181 -0.53 15.92 16.39
C ARG A 181 0.93 15.47 16.34
N LEU A 182 1.63 15.73 15.22
CA LEU A 182 3.00 15.23 15.03
C LEU A 182 3.96 15.71 16.12
N THR A 183 3.91 16.98 16.49
CA THR A 183 4.77 17.54 17.53
C THR A 183 4.49 16.90 18.89
N GLU A 184 3.23 16.62 19.23
CA GLU A 184 2.85 15.91 20.44
C GLU A 184 3.41 14.49 20.47
N ILE A 185 3.23 13.74 19.37
CA ILE A 185 3.64 12.33 19.26
C ILE A 185 5.18 12.20 19.24
N LEU A 186 5.87 13.10 18.56
CA LEU A 186 7.32 13.03 18.36
C LEU A 186 8.12 13.76 19.45
N GLY A 187 7.47 14.63 20.23
CA GLY A 187 8.11 15.53 21.21
C GLY A 187 8.77 16.75 20.58
N LYS A 188 8.76 16.87 19.27
CA LYS A 188 9.27 17.99 18.47
C LYS A 188 8.70 17.93 17.05
N ASP A 189 8.84 19.02 16.30
CA ASP A 189 8.54 19.01 14.87
C ASP A 189 9.45 18.03 14.12
N PRO A 190 8.95 17.29 13.13
CA PRO A 190 9.77 16.41 12.32
C PRO A 190 10.75 17.21 11.44
N ASP A 191 11.96 16.70 11.28
CA ASP A 191 12.93 17.33 10.38
C ASP A 191 12.52 17.17 8.90
N ILE A 192 11.91 16.03 8.56
CA ILE A 192 11.51 15.69 7.20
C ILE A 192 10.11 15.05 7.24
N ILE A 193 9.22 15.52 6.38
CA ILE A 193 7.95 14.86 6.08
C ILE A 193 7.98 14.37 4.62
N TYR A 194 7.70 13.08 4.42
CA TYR A 194 7.52 12.50 3.09
C TYR A 194 6.03 12.25 2.83
N LEU A 195 5.52 12.81 1.74
CA LEU A 195 4.13 12.70 1.31
C LEU A 195 4.05 11.88 0.01
N ASP A 196 3.15 10.89 0.00
CA ASP A 196 2.81 10.08 -1.15
C ASP A 196 1.28 10.00 -1.28
N PRO A 197 0.62 11.13 -1.59
CA PRO A 197 -0.84 11.20 -1.61
C PRO A 197 -1.40 10.38 -2.78
N PRO A 198 -2.62 9.81 -2.66
CA PRO A 198 -3.28 9.14 -3.76
C PRO A 198 -3.40 10.04 -4.99
N TYR A 199 -2.90 9.60 -6.14
CA TYR A 199 -2.92 10.38 -7.37
C TYR A 199 -3.98 9.95 -8.39
N ASN A 200 -4.85 8.99 -8.05
CA ASN A 200 -5.93 8.56 -8.95
C ASN A 200 -7.28 8.42 -8.22
N GLN A 201 -8.35 8.25 -9.01
CA GLN A 201 -9.72 8.12 -8.52
C GLN A 201 -10.05 6.79 -7.83
N HIS A 202 -9.08 5.92 -7.65
CA HIS A 202 -9.32 4.57 -7.13
C HIS A 202 -9.00 4.51 -5.64
N PRO A 203 -10.00 4.35 -4.75
CA PRO A 203 -9.78 4.21 -3.32
C PRO A 203 -8.86 3.03 -3.00
N TYR A 204 -7.86 3.25 -2.16
CA TYR A 204 -6.95 2.20 -1.72
C TYR A 204 -7.65 1.09 -0.95
N GLY A 205 -8.68 1.40 -0.17
CA GLY A 205 -9.52 0.40 0.46
C GLY A 205 -10.08 -0.62 -0.54
N SER A 206 -10.53 -0.17 -1.73
CA SER A 206 -10.96 -1.07 -2.81
C SER A 206 -9.79 -1.76 -3.51
N ASN A 207 -8.65 -1.07 -3.65
CA ASN A 207 -7.48 -1.62 -4.33
C ASN A 207 -6.80 -2.74 -3.53
N TYR A 208 -6.87 -2.67 -2.20
CA TYR A 208 -6.18 -3.59 -1.29
C TYR A 208 -7.12 -4.33 -0.34
N HIS A 209 -8.43 -4.39 -0.68
CA HIS A 209 -9.46 -4.99 0.19
C HIS A 209 -9.14 -6.42 0.63
N VAL A 210 -8.52 -7.24 -0.21
CA VAL A 210 -8.13 -8.61 0.14
C VAL A 210 -7.08 -8.62 1.23
N LEU A 211 -6.02 -7.81 1.08
CA LEU A 211 -4.95 -7.72 2.09
C LEU A 211 -5.48 -7.12 3.40
N ASN A 212 -6.38 -6.13 3.30
CA ASN A 212 -7.03 -5.55 4.47
C ASN A 212 -7.92 -6.57 5.19
N SER A 213 -8.69 -7.38 4.45
CA SER A 213 -9.52 -8.44 5.06
C SER A 213 -8.67 -9.52 5.73
N ILE A 214 -7.52 -9.88 5.15
CA ILE A 214 -6.55 -10.80 5.79
C ILE A 214 -5.94 -10.16 7.04
N ALA A 215 -5.60 -8.86 7.01
CA ALA A 215 -5.03 -8.16 8.15
C ALA A 215 -6.02 -8.04 9.32
N LEU A 216 -7.25 -7.61 9.04
CA LEU A 216 -8.31 -7.43 10.04
C LEU A 216 -8.95 -8.76 10.47
N TRP A 217 -9.06 -9.69 9.56
CA TRP A 217 -9.80 -10.95 9.70
C TRP A 217 -11.27 -10.75 10.05
N ASP A 218 -11.85 -9.68 9.53
CA ASP A 218 -13.23 -9.24 9.79
C ASP A 218 -14.27 -9.98 8.96
N LYS A 219 -13.85 -10.84 8.02
CA LYS A 219 -14.66 -11.76 7.23
C LYS A 219 -15.92 -11.12 6.62
N PRO A 220 -15.79 -10.01 5.87
CA PRO A 220 -16.95 -9.32 5.29
C PRO A 220 -17.62 -10.15 4.21
N ASP A 221 -18.91 -9.89 4.01
CA ASP A 221 -19.70 -10.54 2.97
C ASP A 221 -19.29 -10.07 1.56
N PHE A 222 -19.41 -10.98 0.61
CA PHE A 222 -19.24 -10.72 -0.81
C PHE A 222 -20.55 -10.98 -1.59
N PRO A 223 -20.80 -10.27 -2.71
CA PRO A 223 -21.88 -10.64 -3.62
C PRO A 223 -21.72 -12.07 -4.10
N GLU A 224 -22.81 -12.84 -4.14
CA GLU A 224 -22.80 -14.24 -4.60
C GLU A 224 -22.32 -14.37 -6.05
N LYS A 225 -22.71 -13.43 -6.91
CA LYS A 225 -22.37 -13.44 -8.34
C LYS A 225 -21.42 -12.30 -8.72
N ILE A 226 -20.53 -12.58 -9.65
CA ILE A 226 -19.64 -11.58 -10.24
C ILE A 226 -20.31 -11.03 -11.50
N THR A 227 -20.80 -9.80 -11.41
CA THR A 227 -21.37 -9.10 -12.57
C THR A 227 -20.35 -8.11 -13.12
N ARG A 228 -19.98 -8.25 -14.38
CA ARG A 228 -19.04 -7.35 -15.07
C ARG A 228 -19.47 -5.90 -14.95
N GLY A 229 -18.52 -5.02 -14.66
CA GLY A 229 -18.73 -3.57 -14.57
C GLY A 229 -19.36 -3.10 -13.25
N THR A 230 -19.81 -4.00 -12.38
CA THR A 230 -20.49 -3.65 -11.13
C THR A 230 -19.61 -3.63 -9.89
N LYS A 231 -18.30 -3.89 -10.03
CA LYS A 231 -17.35 -4.03 -8.90
C LYS A 231 -17.72 -5.16 -7.92
N SER A 232 -18.45 -6.15 -8.36
CA SER A 232 -18.87 -7.29 -7.52
C SER A 232 -17.73 -8.22 -7.07
N ALA A 233 -16.51 -8.02 -7.60
CA ALA A 233 -15.30 -8.71 -7.15
C ALA A 233 -14.77 -8.20 -5.81
N ILE A 234 -15.17 -7.02 -5.35
CA ILE A 234 -14.69 -6.39 -4.11
C ILE A 234 -15.78 -6.40 -3.02
N ARG A 235 -15.35 -6.30 -1.78
CA ARG A 235 -16.25 -6.16 -0.63
C ARG A 235 -17.12 -4.90 -0.75
N LEU A 236 -18.37 -4.98 -0.27
CA LEU A 236 -19.38 -3.95 -0.54
C LEU A 236 -19.23 -2.69 0.31
N ASP A 237 -18.92 -2.85 1.58
CA ASP A 237 -18.81 -1.76 2.57
C ASP A 237 -17.78 -0.70 2.17
N TRP A 238 -16.62 -1.09 1.69
CA TRP A 238 -15.55 -0.15 1.35
C TRP A 238 -15.75 0.62 0.04
N ARG A 239 -16.84 0.35 -0.66
CA ARG A 239 -17.26 1.18 -1.80
C ARG A 239 -17.68 2.59 -1.38
N THR A 240 -18.21 2.71 -0.19
CA THR A 240 -18.79 3.95 0.34
C THR A 240 -18.02 4.51 1.52
N GLU A 241 -17.52 3.66 2.40
CA GLU A 241 -16.98 4.05 3.70
C GLU A 241 -15.53 4.56 3.67
N ARG A 242 -14.74 4.12 2.67
CA ARG A 242 -13.32 4.47 2.55
C ARG A 242 -13.01 5.27 1.30
N LYS A 243 -13.50 6.50 1.26
CA LYS A 243 -13.23 7.45 0.16
C LYS A 243 -12.37 8.58 0.68
N SER A 244 -11.12 8.66 0.24
CA SER A 244 -10.28 9.81 0.46
C SER A 244 -10.70 10.98 -0.44
N ALA A 245 -10.61 12.22 0.05
CA ALA A 245 -10.78 13.42 -0.75
C ALA A 245 -9.80 13.50 -1.93
N TYR A 246 -8.60 12.94 -1.78
CA TYR A 246 -7.59 12.81 -2.83
C TYR A 246 -8.06 11.97 -4.04
N ASN A 247 -9.04 11.07 -3.88
CA ASN A 247 -9.61 10.33 -5.00
C ASN A 247 -10.59 11.16 -5.84
N SER A 248 -10.89 12.40 -5.44
CA SER A 248 -11.78 13.33 -6.13
C SER A 248 -10.98 14.48 -6.72
N ARG A 249 -10.87 14.54 -8.05
CA ARG A 249 -10.14 15.59 -8.75
C ARG A 249 -10.50 17.03 -8.30
N PRO A 250 -11.80 17.38 -8.07
CA PRO A 250 -12.16 18.69 -7.56
C PRO A 250 -11.73 18.98 -6.12
N LYS A 251 -11.56 17.94 -5.27
CA LYS A 251 -11.25 18.08 -3.84
C LYS A 251 -9.77 17.90 -3.52
N ALA A 252 -9.04 17.14 -4.34
CA ALA A 252 -7.67 16.74 -4.04
C ALA A 252 -6.71 17.92 -3.83
N ALA A 253 -6.85 18.98 -4.62
CA ALA A 253 -5.98 20.16 -4.50
C ALA A 253 -6.26 20.95 -3.21
N GLN A 254 -7.52 21.08 -2.82
CA GLN A 254 -7.89 21.76 -1.57
C GLN A 254 -7.41 20.96 -0.36
N GLU A 255 -7.66 19.66 -0.34
CA GLU A 255 -7.21 18.75 0.73
C GLU A 255 -5.68 18.79 0.90
N PHE A 256 -4.96 18.81 -0.24
CA PHE A 256 -3.51 18.91 -0.24
C PHE A 256 -3.04 20.28 0.28
N GLN A 257 -3.71 21.38 -0.08
CA GLN A 257 -3.40 22.71 0.44
C GLN A 257 -3.58 22.75 1.96
N GLU A 258 -4.71 22.25 2.47
CA GLU A 258 -4.98 22.19 3.91
C GLU A 258 -3.95 21.36 4.66
N LEU A 259 -3.55 20.22 4.10
CA LEU A 259 -2.47 19.40 4.66
C LEU A 259 -1.15 20.17 4.73
N ILE A 260 -0.74 20.79 3.61
CA ILE A 260 0.53 21.52 3.52
C ILE A 260 0.53 22.73 4.46
N ASP A 261 -0.58 23.45 4.59
CA ASP A 261 -0.69 24.62 5.47
C ASP A 261 -0.44 24.25 6.95
N ASN A 262 -0.85 23.05 7.36
CA ASN A 262 -0.72 22.57 8.73
C ASN A 262 0.63 21.86 9.03
N ILE A 263 1.48 21.63 8.01
CA ILE A 263 2.79 21.02 8.23
C ILE A 263 3.77 22.02 8.85
N SER A 264 4.41 21.59 9.94
CA SER A 264 5.63 22.18 10.50
C SER A 264 6.77 21.17 10.38
N SER A 265 7.78 21.45 9.55
CA SER A 265 8.98 20.63 9.35
C SER A 265 10.04 21.41 8.61
N ASN A 266 11.32 21.02 8.68
CA ASN A 266 12.40 21.67 7.92
C ASN A 266 12.31 21.34 6.41
N PHE A 267 11.87 20.13 6.08
CA PHE A 267 11.73 19.69 4.69
C PHE A 267 10.42 18.96 4.45
N ILE A 268 9.80 19.25 3.32
CA ILE A 268 8.66 18.47 2.80
C ILE A 268 9.08 17.83 1.49
N LEU A 269 8.98 16.51 1.40
CA LEU A 269 9.23 15.74 0.19
C LEU A 269 7.89 15.19 -0.31
N THR A 270 7.49 15.55 -1.51
CA THR A 270 6.23 15.06 -2.10
C THR A 270 6.51 14.26 -3.37
N SER A 271 6.16 12.98 -3.36
CA SER A 271 6.18 12.12 -4.55
C SER A 271 4.85 12.22 -5.30
N TYR A 272 4.90 12.46 -6.61
CA TYR A 272 3.70 12.58 -7.43
C TYR A 272 3.98 12.29 -8.91
N SER A 273 2.91 12.33 -9.74
CA SER A 273 2.97 12.07 -11.18
C SER A 273 2.20 13.13 -11.96
N THR A 274 2.61 13.40 -13.20
CA THR A 274 1.90 14.35 -14.09
C THR A 274 0.46 13.95 -14.39
N GLU A 275 0.08 12.69 -14.17
CA GLU A 275 -1.29 12.19 -14.35
C GLU A 275 -2.16 12.25 -13.09
N GLY A 276 -1.65 12.82 -12.03
CA GLY A 276 -2.34 12.89 -10.75
C GLY A 276 -3.61 13.75 -10.75
N ASN A 277 -4.46 13.54 -9.73
CA ASN A 277 -5.70 14.31 -9.56
C ASN A 277 -5.44 15.79 -9.25
N ILE A 278 -4.29 16.11 -8.64
CA ILE A 278 -3.84 17.49 -8.40
C ILE A 278 -3.08 17.95 -9.64
N PRO A 279 -3.53 19.00 -10.34
CA PRO A 279 -2.80 19.52 -11.50
C PRO A 279 -1.40 19.99 -11.11
N LEU A 280 -0.40 19.75 -11.98
CA LEU A 280 1.00 20.07 -11.76
C LEU A 280 1.20 21.52 -11.27
N LYS A 281 0.56 22.48 -11.95
CA LYS A 281 0.61 23.90 -11.56
C LYS A 281 0.07 24.14 -10.15
N GLY A 282 -1.05 23.49 -9.79
CA GLY A 282 -1.63 23.60 -8.45
C GLY A 282 -0.67 23.06 -7.39
N MET A 283 -0.11 21.89 -7.61
CA MET A 283 0.84 21.26 -6.68
C MET A 283 2.10 22.11 -6.48
N MET A 284 2.72 22.61 -7.56
CA MET A 284 3.91 23.45 -7.46
C MET A 284 3.62 24.78 -6.77
N THR A 285 2.43 25.37 -6.99
CA THR A 285 2.02 26.60 -6.30
C THR A 285 1.82 26.36 -4.81
N ILE A 286 1.15 25.27 -4.44
CA ILE A 286 0.91 24.88 -3.04
C ILE A 286 2.22 24.65 -2.31
N LEU A 287 3.10 23.82 -2.88
CA LEU A 287 4.40 23.50 -2.27
C LEU A 287 5.31 24.73 -2.20
N GLY A 288 5.36 25.54 -3.28
CA GLY A 288 6.18 26.74 -3.34
C GLY A 288 5.74 27.84 -2.37
N SER A 289 4.52 27.81 -1.85
CA SER A 289 4.09 28.74 -0.80
C SER A 289 4.79 28.50 0.55
N LYS A 290 5.37 27.29 0.75
CA LYS A 290 6.04 26.92 2.00
C LYS A 290 7.56 27.15 2.02
N GLY A 291 8.19 27.33 0.88
CA GLY A 291 9.65 27.51 0.82
C GLY A 291 10.20 27.33 -0.60
N SER A 292 11.53 27.24 -0.72
CA SER A 292 12.20 27.02 -2.00
C SER A 292 11.98 25.59 -2.52
N LEU A 293 11.91 25.45 -3.84
CA LEU A 293 11.62 24.17 -4.51
C LEU A 293 12.84 23.60 -5.21
N ARG A 294 13.08 22.31 -5.01
CA ARG A 294 13.94 21.47 -5.82
C ARG A 294 13.16 20.27 -6.32
N VAL A 295 13.27 19.93 -7.61
CA VAL A 295 12.53 18.81 -8.21
C VAL A 295 13.49 17.79 -8.79
N VAL A 296 13.26 16.52 -8.41
CA VAL A 296 13.87 15.35 -9.03
C VAL A 296 12.80 14.67 -9.87
N LYS A 297 13.07 14.46 -11.14
CA LYS A 297 12.09 13.96 -12.11
C LYS A 297 12.66 12.77 -12.88
N ARG A 298 11.78 11.81 -13.23
CA ARG A 298 12.14 10.63 -14.00
C ARG A 298 10.98 10.19 -14.90
N GLU A 299 11.30 9.82 -16.11
CA GLU A 299 10.36 9.11 -16.98
C GLU A 299 10.04 7.74 -16.41
N TYR A 300 8.77 7.38 -16.42
CA TYR A 300 8.29 6.09 -15.94
C TYR A 300 7.38 5.43 -16.98
N VAL A 301 7.58 4.13 -17.22
CA VAL A 301 6.69 3.36 -18.09
C VAL A 301 5.35 3.18 -17.41
N ARG A 302 4.30 3.71 -18.02
CA ARG A 302 2.95 3.64 -17.49
C ARG A 302 2.54 2.20 -17.22
N TYR A 303 2.08 1.92 -16.01
CA TYR A 303 1.59 0.61 -15.64
C TYR A 303 0.36 0.23 -16.49
N ARG A 304 0.46 -0.84 -17.28
CA ARG A 304 -0.62 -1.32 -18.14
C ARG A 304 -1.44 -2.39 -17.45
N VAL A 305 -2.70 -2.11 -17.20
CA VAL A 305 -3.66 -3.08 -16.64
C VAL A 305 -4.10 -4.12 -17.67
N SER A 306 -3.94 -3.82 -18.96
CA SER A 306 -4.34 -4.71 -20.07
C SER A 306 -3.40 -4.54 -21.27
N PRO A 307 -2.89 -5.63 -21.85
CA PRO A 307 -2.07 -5.56 -23.07
C PRO A 307 -2.85 -5.08 -24.31
N THR A 308 -4.19 -5.17 -24.26
CA THR A 308 -5.07 -4.80 -25.40
C THR A 308 -5.52 -3.34 -25.38
N ARG A 309 -5.33 -2.60 -24.28
CA ARG A 309 -5.56 -1.16 -24.21
C ARG A 309 -4.27 -0.42 -24.52
N LEU A 310 -4.11 -0.02 -25.77
CA LEU A 310 -3.10 0.95 -26.15
C LEU A 310 -3.45 2.28 -25.48
N SER A 311 -2.57 2.75 -24.60
CA SER A 311 -2.64 4.12 -24.10
C SER A 311 -2.01 5.03 -25.17
N PRO A 312 -2.66 6.13 -25.56
CA PRO A 312 -2.03 7.13 -26.43
C PRO A 312 -0.76 7.74 -25.81
N LYS A 313 -0.59 7.58 -24.48
CA LYS A 313 0.57 8.04 -23.73
C LYS A 313 1.18 6.85 -22.96
N PRO A 314 2.23 6.20 -23.51
CA PRO A 314 2.81 4.99 -22.93
C PRO A 314 3.67 5.23 -21.68
N ARG A 315 4.09 6.46 -21.44
CA ARG A 315 4.93 6.89 -20.32
C ARG A 315 4.32 8.10 -19.63
N ASN A 316 4.72 8.37 -18.43
CA ASN A 316 4.44 9.58 -17.66
C ASN A 316 5.71 10.04 -16.94
N VAL A 317 5.68 11.24 -16.40
CA VAL A 317 6.76 11.74 -15.55
C VAL A 317 6.37 11.56 -14.09
N GLU A 318 7.16 10.80 -13.36
CA GLU A 318 7.12 10.76 -11.90
C GLU A 318 8.18 11.74 -11.36
N PHE A 319 7.85 12.46 -10.31
CA PHE A 319 8.73 13.44 -9.73
C PHE A 319 8.61 13.46 -8.19
N VAL A 320 9.69 13.90 -7.56
CA VAL A 320 9.71 14.23 -6.14
C VAL A 320 10.04 15.71 -6.02
N VAL A 321 9.15 16.47 -5.37
CA VAL A 321 9.38 17.85 -5.01
C VAL A 321 9.95 17.87 -3.60
N ILE A 322 11.06 18.56 -3.43
CA ILE A 322 11.71 18.84 -2.14
C ILE A 322 11.47 20.31 -1.84
N VAL A 323 10.82 20.60 -0.74
CA VAL A 323 10.61 21.95 -0.22
C VAL A 323 11.57 22.17 0.95
N ASP A 324 12.38 23.20 0.91
CA ASP A 324 13.10 23.71 2.11
C ASP A 324 12.25 24.83 2.72
N THR A 325 11.60 24.53 3.84
CA THR A 325 10.67 25.47 4.50
C THR A 325 11.37 26.55 5.31
N ARG A 326 12.68 26.48 5.45
CA ARG A 326 13.50 27.51 6.12
C ARG A 326 13.82 28.68 5.18
N ASP A 327 13.65 28.44 3.88
CA ASP A 327 13.80 29.46 2.84
C ASP A 327 12.49 30.25 2.65
N ILE A 328 12.60 31.40 1.99
CA ILE A 328 11.44 32.18 1.58
C ILE A 328 10.59 31.41 0.56
N PRO A 329 9.28 31.70 0.48
CA PRO A 329 8.41 31.12 -0.55
C PRO A 329 8.98 31.26 -1.96
N GLU A 330 8.77 30.22 -2.78
CA GLU A 330 9.33 30.14 -4.13
C GLU A 330 8.75 31.21 -5.05
N SER A 331 9.58 31.76 -5.92
CA SER A 331 9.15 32.76 -6.89
C SER A 331 8.23 32.16 -7.97
N LYS A 332 7.27 32.95 -8.44
CA LYS A 332 6.37 32.53 -9.53
C LYS A 332 7.13 32.17 -10.81
N ASP A 333 8.22 32.89 -11.10
CA ASP A 333 9.02 32.66 -12.29
C ASP A 333 9.74 31.31 -12.24
N ASN A 334 10.32 30.95 -11.07
CA ASN A 334 10.94 29.64 -10.90
C ASN A 334 9.93 28.51 -10.89
N ILE A 335 8.76 28.70 -10.27
CA ILE A 335 7.64 27.74 -10.36
C ILE A 335 7.26 27.48 -11.83
N ASN A 336 7.09 28.53 -12.64
CA ASN A 336 6.75 28.41 -14.06
C ASN A 336 7.87 27.70 -14.84
N LYS A 337 9.13 27.97 -14.54
CA LYS A 337 10.28 27.28 -15.13
C LYS A 337 10.26 25.79 -14.81
N ILE A 338 10.07 25.41 -13.56
CA ILE A 338 9.97 24.01 -13.13
C ILE A 338 8.82 23.28 -13.86
N ILE A 339 7.64 23.92 -13.94
CA ILE A 339 6.49 23.36 -14.66
C ILE A 339 6.84 23.14 -16.14
N SER A 340 7.43 24.16 -16.80
CA SER A 340 7.81 24.06 -18.22
C SER A 340 8.81 22.93 -18.48
N GLU A 341 9.76 22.71 -17.57
CA GLU A 341 10.73 21.63 -17.67
C GLU A 341 10.10 20.23 -17.51
N ILE A 342 9.07 20.08 -16.67
CA ILE A 342 8.35 18.81 -16.51
C ILE A 342 7.43 18.57 -17.70
N ASP A 343 6.71 19.59 -18.15
CA ASP A 343 5.80 19.51 -19.30
C ASP A 343 6.55 19.20 -20.60
N LEU A 344 7.76 19.71 -20.77
CA LEU A 344 8.62 19.38 -21.92
C LEU A 344 8.89 17.89 -21.99
N ILE A 345 9.37 17.30 -20.89
CA ILE A 345 9.63 15.84 -20.81
C ILE A 345 8.33 15.07 -21.04
N ASP A 346 7.22 15.49 -20.42
CA ASP A 346 5.93 14.82 -20.53
C ASP A 346 5.37 14.88 -21.97
N THR A 347 5.69 15.92 -22.73
CA THR A 347 5.35 16.06 -24.14
C THR A 347 6.22 15.19 -25.04
N GLU A 348 7.54 15.19 -24.83
CA GLU A 348 8.50 14.39 -25.61
C GLU A 348 8.22 12.89 -25.54
N ILE A 349 7.76 12.38 -24.38
CA ILE A 349 7.44 10.95 -24.21
C ILE A 349 6.03 10.57 -24.72
N SER A 350 5.26 11.55 -25.22
CA SER A 350 3.91 11.33 -25.77
C SER A 350 3.92 11.04 -27.26
N TYR A 351 5.05 11.18 -27.93
CA TYR A 351 5.33 10.84 -29.32
C TYR A 351 6.18 9.57 -29.40
#